data_0a7582ac7d90f3a95e7ea19d65857ad4
#
_entry.id   0a7582ac7d90f3a95e7ea19d65857ad4
#
_cell.length_a   1.000
_cell.length_b   1.000
_cell.length_c   1.000
_cell.angle_alpha   90.00
_cell.angle_beta   90.00
_cell.angle_gamma   90.00
#
_symmetry.space_group_name_H-M   'P 1'
#
loop_
_entity.id
_entity.type
_entity.pdbx_description
1 polymer ?
#
loop_
_entity_poly.entity_id
_entity_poly.type
_entity_poly.pdbx_seq_one_letter_code
_entity_poly.pdbx_strand_id
1 'polypeptide(L)'
;VKKEPGIIDVFTIPRGVAIVGENTWSVIQARKNLKVKWKKESPVNNDSDIYYSRMLELKREKAKSVRKEGDAKKILNGKKNLFEVDYHLPFQAHAAMEPLNCVVDVKDNSCEIWVGTQNAKNVIDRAQKITGLNKENIKLNMTFLGGGFGRKSFNDWVDEGLYISQKMKKPTKLIWLREDDTKHGF
;
A
#
# COMPACT_ATOMS: atom_id res chain seq x y z
N VAL A 1 -5.82 16.26 -19.92
CA VAL A 1 -6.13 14.85 -19.62
C VAL A 1 -7.62 14.55 -19.78
N LYS A 2 -8.54 15.30 -19.15
CA LYS A 2 -10.01 15.04 -19.27
C LYS A 2 -10.57 15.02 -20.70
N LYS A 3 -9.90 15.66 -21.66
CA LYS A 3 -10.35 15.75 -23.06
C LYS A 3 -9.67 14.72 -23.97
N GLU A 4 -8.86 13.83 -23.40
CA GLU A 4 -8.15 12.83 -24.21
C GLU A 4 -9.09 11.66 -24.57
N PRO A 5 -8.87 11.02 -25.72
CA PRO A 5 -9.71 9.93 -26.21
C PRO A 5 -9.80 8.78 -25.20
N GLY A 6 -11.01 8.28 -24.97
CA GLY A 6 -11.25 7.16 -24.05
C GLY A 6 -11.16 7.50 -22.56
N ILE A 7 -11.02 8.80 -22.20
CA ILE A 7 -11.07 9.25 -20.80
C ILE A 7 -12.48 9.68 -20.43
N ILE A 8 -12.99 9.11 -19.36
CA ILE A 8 -14.34 9.36 -18.84
C ILE A 8 -14.29 10.49 -17.81
N ASP A 9 -13.37 10.42 -16.83
CA ASP A 9 -13.23 11.47 -15.82
C ASP A 9 -11.80 11.50 -15.22
N VAL A 10 -11.47 12.64 -14.60
CA VAL A 10 -10.23 12.84 -13.82
C VAL A 10 -10.58 13.65 -12.59
N PHE A 11 -10.27 13.13 -11.41
CA PHE A 11 -10.59 13.77 -10.14
C PHE A 11 -9.61 13.39 -9.02
N THR A 12 -9.61 14.19 -7.97
CA THR A 12 -8.80 13.91 -6.76
C THR A 12 -9.49 12.86 -5.88
N ILE A 13 -8.67 12.00 -5.30
CA ILE A 13 -9.02 11.06 -4.24
C ILE A 13 -8.11 11.36 -3.03
N PRO A 14 -8.37 10.84 -1.82
CA PRO A 14 -7.61 11.21 -0.62
C PRO A 14 -6.10 11.06 -0.72
N ARG A 15 -5.61 10.12 -1.53
CA ARG A 15 -4.18 9.83 -1.68
C ARG A 15 -3.60 10.12 -3.06
N GLY A 16 -4.39 10.70 -3.95
CA GLY A 16 -3.90 10.91 -5.31
C GLY A 16 -4.89 11.53 -6.29
N VAL A 17 -4.65 11.26 -7.56
CA VAL A 17 -5.50 11.65 -8.68
C VAL A 17 -5.92 10.41 -9.42
N ALA A 18 -7.21 10.19 -9.55
CA ALA A 18 -7.78 9.13 -10.35
C ALA A 18 -7.99 9.59 -11.79
N ILE A 19 -7.56 8.78 -12.75
CA ILE A 19 -7.92 8.89 -14.17
C ILE A 19 -8.79 7.69 -14.48
N VAL A 20 -10.02 7.94 -14.91
CA VAL A 20 -10.98 6.91 -15.27
C VAL A 20 -11.19 6.93 -16.78
N GLY A 21 -11.07 5.78 -17.41
CA GLY A 21 -11.22 5.64 -18.86
C GLY A 21 -11.94 4.34 -19.21
N GLU A 22 -12.27 4.21 -20.49
CA GLU A 22 -12.96 3.06 -21.06
C GLU A 22 -12.10 1.80 -21.10
N ASN A 23 -10.78 1.97 -21.16
CA ASN A 23 -9.82 0.87 -21.18
C ASN A 23 -8.47 1.30 -20.58
N THR A 24 -7.67 0.31 -20.20
CA THR A 24 -6.37 0.51 -19.54
C THR A 24 -5.39 1.30 -20.39
N TRP A 25 -5.38 1.08 -21.72
CA TRP A 25 -4.44 1.76 -22.62
C TRP A 25 -4.68 3.27 -22.67
N SER A 26 -5.93 3.69 -22.85
CA SER A 26 -6.29 5.11 -22.86
C SER A 26 -5.87 5.81 -21.56
N VAL A 27 -6.10 5.16 -20.40
CA VAL A 27 -5.68 5.71 -19.09
C VAL A 27 -4.16 5.82 -18.99
N ILE A 28 -3.41 4.81 -19.44
CA ILE A 28 -1.94 4.85 -19.45
C ILE A 28 -1.40 6.00 -20.33
N GLN A 29 -1.98 6.21 -21.52
CA GLN A 29 -1.56 7.31 -22.40
C GLN A 29 -1.91 8.67 -21.77
N ALA A 30 -3.12 8.85 -21.29
CA ALA A 30 -3.56 10.08 -20.65
C ALA A 30 -2.71 10.44 -19.42
N ARG A 31 -2.29 9.44 -18.64
CA ARG A 31 -1.43 9.64 -17.47
C ARG A 31 -0.11 10.32 -17.81
N LYS A 32 0.48 10.07 -18.98
CA LYS A 32 1.75 10.71 -19.41
C LYS A 32 1.65 12.23 -19.48
N ASN A 33 0.44 12.73 -19.76
CA ASN A 33 0.14 14.15 -19.89
C ASN A 33 -0.40 14.77 -18.57
N LEU A 34 -0.54 13.96 -17.51
CA LEU A 34 -1.04 14.43 -16.22
C LEU A 34 0.01 15.31 -15.52
N LYS A 35 -0.35 16.57 -15.28
CA LYS A 35 0.46 17.51 -14.50
C LYS A 35 -0.20 17.72 -13.15
N VAL A 36 0.45 17.29 -12.07
CA VAL A 36 -0.03 17.42 -10.70
C VAL A 36 0.89 18.36 -9.93
N LYS A 37 0.29 19.33 -9.24
CA LYS A 37 1.00 20.18 -8.29
C LYS A 37 0.65 19.72 -6.89
N TRP A 38 1.59 19.08 -6.22
CA TRP A 38 1.42 18.60 -4.85
C TRP A 38 1.64 19.73 -3.85
N LYS A 39 0.79 19.81 -2.83
CA LYS A 39 1.03 20.67 -1.68
C LYS A 39 1.94 19.92 -0.71
N LYS A 40 3.10 20.50 -0.43
CA LYS A 40 3.99 19.99 0.63
C LYS A 40 3.46 20.46 1.99
N GLU A 41 2.97 19.55 2.81
CA GLU A 41 2.49 19.88 4.16
C GLU A 41 3.59 19.78 5.21
N SER A 42 4.60 18.93 5.00
CA SER A 42 5.79 18.81 5.85
C SER A 42 6.95 18.23 5.05
N PRO A 43 8.17 18.70 5.27
CA PRO A 43 9.35 18.04 4.73
C PRO A 43 9.62 16.76 5.54
N VAL A 44 8.99 15.66 5.18
CA VAL A 44 9.42 14.35 5.68
C VAL A 44 10.70 14.03 4.93
N ASN A 45 11.82 14.08 5.63
CA ASN A 45 13.11 13.71 5.06
C ASN A 45 13.25 12.18 5.14
N ASN A 46 12.70 11.49 4.14
CA ASN A 46 12.77 10.04 4.01
C ASN A 46 14.01 9.64 3.23
N ASP A 47 15.17 9.93 3.81
CA ASP A 47 16.46 9.57 3.25
C ASP A 47 17.01 8.30 3.92
N SER A 48 17.50 7.35 3.11
CA SER A 48 18.01 6.06 3.61
C SER A 48 19.18 6.22 4.56
N ASP A 49 20.07 7.21 4.34
CA ASP A 49 21.22 7.44 5.18
C ASP A 49 20.82 8.02 6.53
N ILE A 50 19.79 8.84 6.56
CA ILE A 50 19.21 9.36 7.81
C ILE A 50 18.60 8.22 8.63
N TYR A 51 17.80 7.35 7.99
CA TYR A 51 17.25 6.16 8.67
C TYR A 51 18.37 5.25 9.19
N TYR A 52 19.38 4.99 8.40
CA TYR A 52 20.50 4.16 8.82
C TYR A 52 21.26 4.76 10.02
N SER A 53 21.57 6.04 9.96
CA SER A 53 22.20 6.77 11.08
C SER A 53 21.36 6.67 12.35
N ARG A 54 20.04 6.86 12.24
CA ARG A 54 19.12 6.71 13.37
C ARG A 54 19.09 5.28 13.93
N MET A 55 19.10 4.27 13.09
CA MET A 55 19.18 2.86 13.54
C MET A 55 20.48 2.59 14.33
N LEU A 56 21.62 3.16 13.88
CA LEU A 56 22.89 3.03 14.61
C LEU A 56 22.86 3.73 15.98
N GLU A 57 22.19 4.87 16.09
CA GLU A 57 21.98 5.53 17.38
C GLU A 57 21.12 4.68 18.30
N LEU A 58 19.96 4.19 17.81
CA LEU A 58 19.03 3.33 18.55
C LEU A 58 19.69 2.03 19.02
N LYS A 59 20.63 1.45 18.26
CA LYS A 59 21.41 0.28 18.65
C LYS A 59 22.17 0.50 19.98
N ARG A 60 22.56 1.75 20.26
CA ARG A 60 23.30 2.13 21.48
C ARG A 60 22.38 2.40 22.67
N GLU A 61 21.10 2.59 22.44
CA GLU A 61 20.12 2.86 23.49
C GLU A 61 19.74 1.57 24.25
N LYS A 62 19.20 1.75 25.46
CA LYS A 62 18.70 0.62 26.27
C LYS A 62 17.44 0.03 25.65
N ALA A 63 17.55 -1.15 25.09
CA ALA A 63 16.41 -1.87 24.54
C ALA A 63 15.43 -2.33 25.64
N LYS A 64 14.11 -2.29 25.30
CA LYS A 64 13.04 -2.88 26.13
C LYS A 64 13.07 -4.39 25.98
N SER A 65 13.21 -5.12 27.10
CA SER A 65 13.08 -6.58 27.08
C SER A 65 11.63 -6.97 26.83
N VAL A 66 11.37 -7.72 25.76
CA VAL A 66 10.03 -8.25 25.42
C VAL A 66 9.87 -9.73 25.79
N ARG A 67 10.99 -10.45 25.93
CA ARG A 67 11.02 -11.85 26.36
C ARG A 67 12.35 -12.10 27.08
N LYS A 68 12.33 -12.85 28.16
CA LYS A 68 13.53 -13.24 28.91
C LYS A 68 13.45 -14.73 29.23
N GLU A 69 14.38 -15.49 28.68
CA GLU A 69 14.62 -16.89 29.04
C GLU A 69 16.10 -17.06 29.35
N GLY A 70 16.41 -17.60 30.52
CA GLY A 70 17.79 -17.69 31.02
C GLY A 70 18.43 -16.33 31.34
N ASP A 71 19.76 -16.27 31.32
CA ASP A 71 20.55 -15.05 31.59
C ASP A 71 21.62 -14.80 30.49
N ALA A 72 21.14 -14.45 29.31
CA ALA A 72 22.02 -14.17 28.17
C ALA A 72 23.04 -13.05 28.47
N LYS A 73 22.65 -12.01 29.21
CA LYS A 73 23.56 -10.90 29.56
C LYS A 73 24.75 -11.36 30.38
N LYS A 74 24.53 -12.24 31.36
CA LYS A 74 25.62 -12.80 32.18
C LYS A 74 26.59 -13.62 31.34
N ILE A 75 26.05 -14.39 30.39
CA ILE A 75 26.88 -15.23 29.50
C ILE A 75 27.71 -14.36 28.55
N LEU A 76 27.10 -13.35 27.93
CA LEU A 76 27.77 -12.48 26.98
C LEU A 76 28.86 -11.61 27.62
N ASN A 77 28.57 -11.02 28.80
CA ASN A 77 29.50 -10.14 29.50
C ASN A 77 30.73 -10.86 30.08
N GLY A 78 30.69 -12.18 30.22
CA GLY A 78 31.82 -12.98 30.78
C GLY A 78 32.70 -13.66 29.74
N LYS A 79 32.45 -13.55 28.47
CA LYS A 79 33.12 -14.30 27.41
C LYS A 79 34.18 -13.47 26.69
N LYS A 80 35.40 -14.02 26.55
CA LYS A 80 36.50 -13.41 25.78
C LYS A 80 36.40 -13.70 24.28
N ASN A 81 35.66 -14.73 23.86
CA ASN A 81 35.56 -15.19 22.49
C ASN A 81 34.10 -15.02 22.00
N LEU A 82 33.66 -13.77 21.81
CA LEU A 82 32.42 -13.46 21.17
C LEU A 82 32.65 -13.27 19.68
N PHE A 83 31.77 -13.87 18.87
CA PHE A 83 31.66 -13.56 17.45
C PHE A 83 30.56 -12.52 17.30
N GLU A 84 30.89 -11.34 16.81
CA GLU A 84 29.98 -10.24 16.60
C GLU A 84 29.99 -9.82 15.13
N VAL A 85 28.85 -9.64 14.52
CA VAL A 85 28.71 -9.23 13.13
C VAL A 85 27.47 -8.38 12.94
N ASP A 86 27.59 -7.36 12.12
CA ASP A 86 26.50 -6.50 11.70
C ASP A 86 26.10 -6.80 10.24
N TYR A 87 24.81 -6.96 9.99
CA TYR A 87 24.24 -7.08 8.66
C TYR A 87 23.46 -5.81 8.35
N HIS A 88 23.73 -5.18 7.24
CA HIS A 88 23.00 -4.03 6.73
C HIS A 88 22.28 -4.39 5.42
N LEU A 89 20.97 -4.22 5.42
CA LEU A 89 20.11 -4.45 4.26
C LEU A 89 19.42 -3.12 3.91
N PRO A 90 19.53 -2.65 2.65
CA PRO A 90 18.81 -1.45 2.23
C PRO A 90 17.32 -1.70 2.15
N PHE A 91 16.52 -0.63 2.19
CA PHE A 91 15.10 -0.71 1.87
C PHE A 91 14.91 -1.17 0.43
N GLN A 92 13.99 -2.10 0.22
CA GLN A 92 13.69 -2.68 -1.09
C GLN A 92 12.20 -2.62 -1.36
N ALA A 93 11.82 -2.37 -2.62
CA ALA A 93 10.43 -2.49 -3.05
C ALA A 93 10.01 -3.97 -3.02
N HIS A 94 8.78 -4.25 -2.60
CA HIS A 94 8.23 -5.60 -2.59
C HIS A 94 8.14 -6.21 -4.00
N ALA A 95 7.86 -5.38 -5.02
CA ALA A 95 7.89 -5.68 -6.45
C ALA A 95 7.27 -7.04 -6.83
N ALA A 96 6.10 -7.37 -6.25
CA ALA A 96 5.38 -8.58 -6.61
C ALA A 96 5.13 -8.64 -8.13
N MET A 97 5.20 -9.82 -8.74
CA MET A 97 5.01 -9.97 -10.19
C MET A 97 3.66 -9.41 -10.64
N GLU A 98 2.62 -9.60 -9.86
CA GLU A 98 1.33 -8.95 -10.03
C GLU A 98 1.33 -7.61 -9.29
N PRO A 99 1.34 -6.45 -10.00
CA PRO A 99 1.15 -5.14 -9.36
C PRO A 99 -0.20 -5.05 -8.66
N LEU A 100 -0.34 -4.08 -7.76
CA LEU A 100 -1.56 -3.88 -6.99
C LEU A 100 -2.75 -3.60 -7.90
N ASN A 101 -3.80 -4.37 -7.74
CA ASN A 101 -5.04 -4.21 -8.52
C ASN A 101 -6.24 -4.69 -7.73
N CYS A 102 -7.41 -4.22 -8.10
CA CYS A 102 -8.70 -4.71 -7.60
C CYS A 102 -9.82 -4.35 -8.57
N VAL A 103 -10.93 -5.05 -8.46
CA VAL A 103 -12.22 -4.63 -9.02
C VAL A 103 -13.16 -4.34 -7.88
N VAL A 104 -13.86 -3.22 -7.95
CA VAL A 104 -14.78 -2.77 -6.91
C VAL A 104 -16.09 -2.28 -7.56
N ASP A 105 -17.22 -2.72 -7.04
CA ASP A 105 -18.55 -2.28 -7.41
C ASP A 105 -19.31 -1.80 -6.17
N VAL A 106 -19.33 -0.48 -5.95
CA VAL A 106 -20.07 0.15 -4.86
C VAL A 106 -21.42 0.65 -5.37
N LYS A 107 -22.49 0.13 -4.76
CA LYS A 107 -23.88 0.55 -4.95
C LYS A 107 -24.41 1.19 -3.67
N ASP A 108 -25.61 1.77 -3.73
CA ASP A 108 -26.20 2.46 -2.59
C ASP A 108 -26.37 1.53 -1.36
N ASN A 109 -26.69 0.25 -1.57
CA ASN A 109 -26.96 -0.71 -0.51
C ASN A 109 -26.04 -1.95 -0.51
N SER A 110 -25.02 -2.01 -1.36
CA SER A 110 -24.11 -3.14 -1.46
C SER A 110 -22.76 -2.75 -2.00
N CYS A 111 -21.75 -3.55 -1.65
CA CYS A 111 -20.40 -3.42 -2.21
C CYS A 111 -19.87 -4.80 -2.55
N GLU A 112 -19.35 -4.97 -3.75
CA GLU A 112 -18.67 -6.20 -4.15
C GLU A 112 -17.23 -5.90 -4.57
N ILE A 113 -16.28 -6.70 -4.05
CA ILE A 113 -14.85 -6.47 -4.21
C ILE A 113 -14.19 -7.76 -4.69
N TRP A 114 -13.35 -7.67 -5.73
CA TRP A 114 -12.47 -8.76 -6.18
C TRP A 114 -11.03 -8.30 -6.01
N VAL A 115 -10.25 -9.02 -5.22
CA VAL A 115 -8.87 -8.64 -4.92
C VAL A 115 -8.04 -9.82 -4.45
N GLY A 116 -6.77 -9.86 -4.87
CA GLY A 116 -5.76 -10.71 -4.28
C GLY A 116 -5.12 -9.98 -3.07
N THR A 117 -5.37 -10.46 -1.86
CA THR A 117 -4.91 -9.85 -0.62
C THR A 117 -4.36 -10.85 0.37
N GLN A 118 -3.44 -10.42 1.22
CA GLN A 118 -2.95 -11.19 2.37
C GLN A 118 -3.75 -10.93 3.65
N ASN A 119 -4.73 -9.99 3.62
CA ASN A 119 -5.50 -9.60 4.80
C ASN A 119 -6.96 -9.29 4.43
N ALA A 120 -7.76 -10.34 4.23
CA ALA A 120 -9.16 -10.25 3.84
C ALA A 120 -10.02 -9.47 4.84
N LYS A 121 -9.77 -9.67 6.16
CA LYS A 121 -10.51 -8.94 7.21
C LYS A 121 -10.32 -7.43 7.05
N ASN A 122 -9.09 -6.98 6.83
CA ASN A 122 -8.80 -5.56 6.66
C ASN A 122 -9.52 -4.96 5.44
N VAL A 123 -9.68 -5.71 4.34
CA VAL A 123 -10.48 -5.25 3.17
C VAL A 123 -11.91 -4.93 3.57
N ILE A 124 -12.56 -5.83 4.32
CA ILE A 124 -13.94 -5.63 4.79
C ILE A 124 -14.04 -4.43 5.72
N ASP A 125 -13.13 -4.34 6.72
CA ASP A 125 -13.12 -3.24 7.69
C ASP A 125 -12.94 -1.87 6.99
N ARG A 126 -12.08 -1.81 5.97
CA ARG A 126 -11.87 -0.60 5.15
C ARG A 126 -13.08 -0.26 4.29
N ALA A 127 -13.70 -1.26 3.66
CA ALA A 127 -14.91 -1.07 2.88
C ALA A 127 -16.06 -0.53 3.73
N GLN A 128 -16.30 -1.07 4.93
CA GLN A 128 -17.28 -0.53 5.87
C GLN A 128 -17.00 0.94 6.19
N LYS A 129 -15.75 1.27 6.51
CA LYS A 129 -15.35 2.64 6.87
C LYS A 129 -15.57 3.64 5.74
N ILE A 130 -15.30 3.24 4.49
CA ILE A 130 -15.36 4.14 3.33
C ILE A 130 -16.79 4.27 2.80
N THR A 131 -17.50 3.15 2.70
CA THR A 131 -18.85 3.14 2.11
C THR A 131 -19.96 3.44 3.11
N GLY A 132 -19.71 3.23 4.41
CA GLY A 132 -20.76 3.30 5.45
C GLY A 132 -21.69 2.10 5.48
N LEU A 133 -21.47 1.10 4.64
CA LEU A 133 -22.30 -0.10 4.58
C LEU A 133 -22.04 -1.05 5.75
N ASN A 134 -23.07 -1.80 6.15
CA ASN A 134 -22.89 -2.90 7.08
C ASN A 134 -22.12 -4.05 6.43
N LYS A 135 -21.43 -4.84 7.25
CA LYS A 135 -20.58 -5.94 6.79
C LYS A 135 -21.33 -6.95 5.92
N GLU A 136 -22.58 -7.22 6.24
CA GLU A 136 -23.46 -8.16 5.54
C GLU A 136 -23.75 -7.74 4.10
N ASN A 137 -23.61 -6.45 3.81
CA ASN A 137 -23.79 -5.86 2.49
C ASN A 137 -22.48 -5.72 1.68
N ILE A 138 -21.36 -6.24 2.24
CA ILE A 138 -20.05 -6.22 1.59
C ILE A 138 -19.63 -7.64 1.26
N LYS A 139 -19.54 -7.93 -0.02
CA LYS A 139 -19.09 -9.22 -0.54
C LYS A 139 -17.63 -9.11 -1.00
N LEU A 140 -16.76 -9.93 -0.44
CA LEU A 140 -15.36 -10.05 -0.85
C LEU A 140 -15.14 -11.35 -1.61
N ASN A 141 -14.70 -11.23 -2.84
CA ASN A 141 -14.27 -12.34 -3.69
C ASN A 141 -12.74 -12.33 -3.73
N MET A 142 -12.11 -13.24 -3.01
CA MET A 142 -10.67 -13.38 -3.03
C MET A 142 -10.22 -14.06 -4.31
N THR A 143 -9.31 -13.41 -5.04
CA THR A 143 -8.66 -13.97 -6.22
C THR A 143 -7.31 -14.58 -5.86
N PHE A 144 -6.72 -15.37 -6.77
CA PHE A 144 -5.35 -15.80 -6.62
C PHE A 144 -4.39 -14.61 -6.54
N LEU A 145 -3.36 -14.76 -5.73
CA LEU A 145 -2.38 -13.73 -5.43
C LEU A 145 -1.10 -13.97 -6.23
N GLY A 146 -0.75 -13.06 -7.12
CA GLY A 146 0.49 -13.11 -7.91
C GLY A 146 1.71 -12.56 -7.16
N GLY A 147 1.87 -12.97 -5.90
CA GLY A 147 2.87 -12.48 -4.95
C GLY A 147 2.36 -11.32 -4.09
N GLY A 148 2.88 -11.22 -2.88
CA GLY A 148 2.47 -10.17 -1.93
C GLY A 148 3.64 -9.67 -1.09
N PHE A 149 4.45 -10.59 -0.56
CA PHE A 149 5.66 -10.31 0.24
C PHE A 149 5.43 -9.32 1.39
N GLY A 150 4.20 -9.29 1.94
CA GLY A 150 3.79 -8.33 2.97
C GLY A 150 3.07 -7.10 2.43
N ARG A 151 3.36 -6.64 1.20
CA ARG A 151 2.76 -5.43 0.62
C ARG A 151 1.23 -5.51 0.55
N LYS A 152 0.70 -6.66 0.16
CA LYS A 152 -0.74 -6.87 0.00
C LYS A 152 -1.49 -7.13 1.32
N SER A 153 -0.85 -6.88 2.47
CA SER A 153 -1.52 -6.88 3.79
C SER A 153 -2.18 -5.54 4.13
N PHE A 154 -1.79 -4.44 3.48
CA PHE A 154 -2.22 -3.08 3.85
C PHE A 154 -3.48 -2.60 3.12
N ASN A 155 -3.78 -3.12 1.95
CA ASN A 155 -5.01 -2.87 1.16
C ASN A 155 -5.33 -1.40 0.85
N ASP A 156 -4.34 -0.51 0.85
CA ASP A 156 -4.52 0.91 0.58
C ASP A 156 -4.99 1.22 -0.85
N TRP A 157 -4.62 0.39 -1.82
CA TRP A 157 -5.13 0.48 -3.20
C TRP A 157 -6.61 0.10 -3.30
N VAL A 158 -7.11 -0.75 -2.39
CA VAL A 158 -8.54 -1.08 -2.33
C VAL A 158 -9.35 0.14 -1.91
N ASP A 159 -8.83 0.96 -0.99
CA ASP A 159 -9.46 2.24 -0.64
C ASP A 159 -9.65 3.13 -1.87
N GLU A 160 -8.61 3.23 -2.70
CA GLU A 160 -8.67 4.02 -3.93
C GLU A 160 -9.76 3.48 -4.87
N GLY A 161 -9.82 2.17 -5.06
CA GLY A 161 -10.88 1.52 -5.83
C GLY A 161 -12.28 1.80 -5.29
N LEU A 162 -12.46 1.75 -3.96
CA LEU A 162 -13.72 2.07 -3.28
C LEU A 162 -14.15 3.51 -3.53
N TYR A 163 -13.26 4.50 -3.32
CA TYR A 163 -13.55 5.90 -3.58
C TYR A 163 -13.91 6.17 -5.05
N ILE A 164 -13.20 5.54 -5.98
CA ILE A 164 -13.45 5.72 -7.42
C ILE A 164 -14.80 5.12 -7.79
N SER A 165 -15.07 3.86 -7.41
CA SER A 165 -16.32 3.18 -7.72
C SER A 165 -17.54 3.92 -7.13
N GLN A 166 -17.43 4.36 -5.87
CA GLN A 166 -18.48 5.13 -5.19
C GLN A 166 -18.80 6.45 -5.93
N LYS A 167 -17.76 7.15 -6.39
CA LYS A 167 -17.94 8.40 -7.15
C LYS A 167 -18.50 8.15 -8.53
N MET A 168 -18.04 7.13 -9.23
CA MET A 168 -18.46 6.79 -10.59
C MET A 168 -19.84 6.11 -10.63
N LYS A 169 -20.29 5.53 -9.51
CA LYS A 169 -21.50 4.67 -9.41
C LYS A 169 -21.49 3.54 -10.44
N LYS A 170 -20.34 2.96 -10.66
CA LYS A 170 -20.09 1.89 -11.65
C LYS A 170 -19.00 0.95 -11.15
N PRO A 171 -19.00 -0.32 -11.59
CA PRO A 171 -17.88 -1.21 -11.39
C PRO A 171 -16.60 -0.58 -11.94
N THR A 172 -15.55 -0.61 -11.15
CA THR A 172 -14.27 0.01 -11.48
C THR A 172 -13.13 -0.98 -11.28
N LYS A 173 -12.29 -1.15 -12.30
CA LYS A 173 -11.04 -1.88 -12.18
C LYS A 173 -9.90 -0.89 -11.92
N LEU A 174 -9.30 -0.96 -10.74
CA LEU A 174 -8.09 -0.21 -10.40
C LEU A 174 -6.86 -1.03 -10.75
N ILE A 175 -5.89 -0.40 -11.37
CA ILE A 175 -4.57 -0.99 -11.65
C ILE A 175 -3.49 0.03 -11.30
N TRP A 176 -2.56 -0.37 -10.44
CA TRP A 176 -1.29 0.32 -10.29
C TRP A 176 -0.31 -0.19 -11.34
N LEU A 177 0.44 0.70 -11.95
CA LEU A 177 1.56 0.30 -12.78
C LEU A 177 2.77 -0.06 -11.91
N ARG A 178 3.78 -0.69 -12.50
CA ARG A 178 5.01 -1.04 -11.78
C ARG A 178 5.68 0.17 -11.14
N GLU A 179 5.65 1.31 -11.82
CA GLU A 179 6.21 2.57 -11.32
C GLU A 179 5.49 3.06 -10.07
N ASP A 180 4.18 2.83 -9.96
CA ASP A 180 3.40 3.18 -8.76
C ASP A 180 3.76 2.25 -7.60
N ASP A 181 3.74 0.95 -7.84
CA ASP A 181 4.06 -0.08 -6.86
C ASP A 181 5.46 0.11 -6.27
N THR A 182 6.45 0.40 -7.11
CA THR A 182 7.84 0.61 -6.68
C THR A 182 8.03 1.89 -5.87
N LYS A 183 7.29 2.97 -6.20
CA LYS A 183 7.43 4.28 -5.54
C LYS A 183 6.60 4.42 -4.27
N HIS A 184 5.58 3.60 -4.08
CA HIS A 184 4.63 3.70 -2.98
C HIS A 184 4.66 2.45 -2.06
N GLY A 185 5.84 1.87 -1.90
CA GLY A 185 6.11 0.84 -0.90
C GLY A 185 6.19 1.42 0.52
N PHE A 186 6.30 0.53 1.51
CA PHE A 186 6.51 0.84 2.92
C PHE A 186 7.93 0.47 3.32
#